data_62a5cdf3d8bc42ed382b8a6e820eca1f
#
_entry.id   62a5cdf3d8bc42ed382b8a6e820eca1f
#
_cell.length_a   1.000
_cell.length_b   1.000
_cell.length_c   1.000
_cell.angle_alpha   90.00
_cell.angle_beta   90.00
_cell.angle_gamma   90.00
#
_symmetry.space_group_name_H-M   'P 1'
#
loop_
_entity.id
_entity.type
_entity.pdbx_description
1 polymer ?
#
loop_
_entity_poly.entity_id
_entity_poly.type
_entity_poly.pdbx_seq_one_letter_code
_entity_poly.pdbx_strand_id
1 'polypeptide(L)'
;ISPTGTGKTLAACLSVLNELALLEADGGLKPSIYAIYISPLRALSYDLEKNLNAPLAAIYGGKPPIKVGLRSGDTSSYARQQQFLSPPHILLTTPESLSILLSQQRWLPALSTVRWVIIDEVHSLAENKRGSHLSLSLERLNAITRLQRIGLSATVAPAPEVARFLVGT
;
A
#
# COMPACT_ATOMS: atom_id res chain seq x y z
N ILE A 1 9.94 11.93 -8.60
CA ILE A 1 11.29 11.71 -8.06
C ILE A 1 11.68 12.96 -7.27
N SER A 2 12.15 12.79 -6.05
CA SER A 2 12.51 13.90 -5.16
C SER A 2 13.40 13.36 -4.01
N PRO A 3 14.34 14.11 -3.42
CA PRO A 3 15.19 13.65 -2.33
C PRO A 3 14.42 13.08 -1.14
N THR A 4 15.08 12.27 -0.31
CA THR A 4 14.53 11.76 0.96
C THR A 4 14.13 12.93 1.87
N GLY A 5 13.06 12.79 2.64
CA GLY A 5 12.57 13.82 3.56
C GLY A 5 11.71 14.93 2.94
N THR A 6 11.43 14.91 1.64
CA THR A 6 10.68 15.97 0.94
C THR A 6 9.15 15.77 0.94
N GLY A 7 8.63 14.87 1.76
CA GLY A 7 7.18 14.64 1.85
C GLY A 7 6.56 13.84 0.70
N LYS A 8 7.35 13.17 -0.15
CA LYS A 8 6.84 12.33 -1.28
C LYS A 8 5.81 11.32 -0.85
N THR A 9 6.13 10.58 0.20
CA THR A 9 5.26 9.55 0.78
C THR A 9 3.93 10.15 1.23
N LEU A 10 4.01 11.28 1.94
CA LEU A 10 2.80 11.98 2.38
C LEU A 10 1.99 12.50 1.20
N ALA A 11 2.63 13.07 0.18
CA ALA A 11 1.94 13.58 -1.01
C ALA A 11 1.18 12.44 -1.76
N ALA A 12 1.81 11.27 -1.94
CA ALA A 12 1.15 10.12 -2.54
C ALA A 12 -0.01 9.60 -1.68
N CYS A 13 0.17 9.55 -0.36
CA CYS A 13 -0.88 9.11 0.56
C CYS A 13 -2.03 10.12 0.68
N LEU A 14 -1.77 11.43 0.61
CA LEU A 14 -2.81 12.45 0.70
C LEU A 14 -3.83 12.35 -0.43
N SER A 15 -3.39 12.05 -1.66
CA SER A 15 -4.32 11.82 -2.78
C SER A 15 -5.25 10.63 -2.48
N VAL A 16 -4.70 9.53 -2.00
CA VAL A 16 -5.48 8.34 -1.62
C VAL A 16 -6.42 8.63 -0.44
N LEU A 17 -5.92 9.35 0.57
CA LEU A 17 -6.73 9.72 1.74
C LEU A 17 -7.90 10.62 1.36
N ASN A 18 -7.69 11.58 0.44
CA ASN A 18 -8.75 12.44 -0.06
C ASN A 18 -9.86 11.63 -0.75
N GLU A 19 -9.49 10.70 -1.64
CA GLU A 19 -10.46 9.83 -2.31
C GLU A 19 -11.24 8.95 -1.32
N LEU A 20 -10.55 8.40 -0.31
CA LEU A 20 -11.21 7.62 0.74
C LEU A 20 -12.13 8.46 1.62
N ALA A 21 -11.76 9.71 1.91
CA ALA A 21 -12.61 10.64 2.66
C ALA A 21 -13.87 11.02 1.89
N LEU A 22 -13.76 11.25 0.58
CA LEU A 22 -14.92 11.47 -0.28
C LEU A 22 -15.82 10.23 -0.34
N LEU A 23 -15.24 9.05 -0.47
CA LEU A 23 -15.98 7.79 -0.48
C LEU A 23 -16.69 7.53 0.86
N GLU A 24 -16.08 7.93 1.98
CA GLU A 24 -16.68 7.85 3.31
C GLU A 24 -17.85 8.81 3.45
N ALA A 25 -17.67 10.08 3.04
CA ALA A 25 -18.72 11.10 3.08
C ALA A 25 -19.96 10.71 2.27
N ASP A 26 -19.77 9.98 1.17
CA ASP A 26 -20.86 9.42 0.34
C ASP A 26 -21.45 8.11 0.91
N GLY A 27 -20.97 7.65 2.08
CA GLY A 27 -21.42 6.39 2.69
C GLY A 27 -20.97 5.13 1.94
N GLY A 28 -20.05 5.26 1.00
CA GLY A 28 -19.56 4.16 0.14
C GLY A 28 -18.35 3.39 0.69
N LEU A 29 -17.75 3.84 1.80
CA LEU A 29 -16.57 3.22 2.36
C LEU A 29 -16.90 1.89 3.07
N LYS A 30 -16.50 0.77 2.49
CA LYS A 30 -16.73 -0.58 3.03
C LYS A 30 -15.47 -1.12 3.71
N PRO A 31 -15.58 -2.08 4.66
CA PRO A 31 -14.42 -2.77 5.24
C PRO A 31 -13.69 -3.61 4.18
N SER A 32 -12.80 -2.98 3.43
CA SER A 32 -12.05 -3.58 2.32
C SER A 32 -10.76 -2.81 2.07
N ILE A 33 -9.84 -3.37 1.29
CA ILE A 33 -8.53 -2.74 1.00
C ILE A 33 -8.66 -1.93 -0.29
N TYR A 34 -8.50 -0.61 -0.21
CA TYR A 34 -8.53 0.30 -1.37
C TYR A 34 -7.14 0.70 -1.85
N ALA A 35 -6.17 0.76 -0.93
CA ALA A 35 -4.79 1.09 -1.25
C ALA A 35 -3.81 0.14 -0.57
N ILE A 36 -2.76 -0.20 -1.29
CA ILE A 36 -1.63 -0.98 -0.76
C ILE A 36 -0.37 -0.12 -0.88
N TYR A 37 0.31 0.08 0.24
CA TYR A 37 1.61 0.72 0.30
C TYR A 37 2.68 -0.36 0.54
N ILE A 38 3.62 -0.47 -0.38
CA ILE A 38 4.67 -1.49 -0.36
C ILE A 38 6.00 -0.83 -0.03
N SER A 39 6.59 -1.19 1.10
CA SER A 39 7.93 -0.75 1.49
C SER A 39 8.87 -1.95 1.60
N PRO A 40 10.10 -1.86 1.05
CA PRO A 40 11.11 -2.90 1.23
C PRO A 40 11.62 -2.98 2.68
N LEU A 41 11.47 -1.92 3.46
CA LEU A 41 11.97 -1.79 4.82
C LEU A 41 10.81 -1.77 5.83
N ARG A 42 10.80 -2.72 6.75
CA ARG A 42 9.75 -2.86 7.79
C ARG A 42 9.68 -1.66 8.74
N ALA A 43 10.83 -1.12 9.14
CA ALA A 43 10.91 0.02 10.06
C ALA A 43 10.17 1.25 9.52
N LEU A 44 10.33 1.57 8.23
CA LEU A 44 9.64 2.69 7.58
C LEU A 44 8.12 2.51 7.56
N SER A 45 7.64 1.27 7.53
CA SER A 45 6.20 1.00 7.55
C SER A 45 5.55 1.32 8.91
N TYR A 46 6.27 1.15 10.03
CA TYR A 46 5.77 1.53 11.37
C TYR A 46 5.67 3.05 11.52
N ASP A 47 6.72 3.77 11.08
CA ASP A 47 6.71 5.24 11.12
C ASP A 47 5.61 5.81 10.22
N LEU A 48 5.41 5.22 9.04
CA LEU A 48 4.36 5.61 8.12
C LEU A 48 2.97 5.35 8.70
N GLU A 49 2.74 4.19 9.32
CA GLU A 49 1.46 3.88 9.99
C GLU A 49 1.12 4.96 11.03
N LYS A 50 2.09 5.34 11.86
CA LYS A 50 1.94 6.39 12.84
C LYS A 50 1.69 7.76 12.20
N ASN A 51 2.46 8.09 11.16
CA ASN A 51 2.37 9.36 10.45
C ASN A 51 1.07 9.53 9.65
N LEU A 52 0.39 8.45 9.27
CA LEU A 52 -0.92 8.48 8.65
C LEU A 52 -2.06 8.51 9.66
N ASN A 53 -1.94 7.75 10.75
CA ASN A 53 -2.98 7.69 11.77
C ASN A 53 -3.12 8.99 12.57
N ALA A 54 -2.02 9.71 12.84
CA ALA A 54 -2.05 10.94 13.62
C ALA A 54 -2.88 12.08 12.93
N PRO A 55 -2.65 12.43 11.65
CA PRO A 55 -3.50 13.39 10.95
C PRO A 55 -4.95 12.93 10.82
N LEU A 56 -5.21 11.67 10.55
CA LEU A 56 -6.57 11.13 10.47
C LEU A 56 -7.30 11.30 11.81
N ALA A 57 -6.66 10.98 12.93
CA ALA A 57 -7.24 11.17 14.26
C ALA A 57 -7.51 12.65 14.55
N ALA A 58 -6.63 13.57 14.11
CA ALA A 58 -6.84 15.01 14.27
C ALA A 58 -8.02 15.53 13.45
N ILE A 59 -8.16 15.09 12.19
CA ILE A 59 -9.24 15.51 11.28
C ILE A 59 -10.60 15.00 11.78
N TYR A 60 -10.69 13.76 12.23
CA TYR A 60 -11.94 13.11 12.63
C TYR A 60 -12.25 13.20 14.14
N GLY A 61 -11.44 13.95 14.91
CA GLY A 61 -11.70 14.17 16.35
C GLY A 61 -11.56 12.92 17.22
N GLY A 62 -10.71 11.96 16.83
CA GLY A 62 -10.46 10.74 17.60
C GLY A 62 -10.38 9.46 16.78
N LYS A 63 -11.48 8.72 16.62
CA LYS A 63 -11.49 7.45 15.90
C LYS A 63 -11.85 7.64 14.42
N PRO A 64 -10.88 7.66 13.49
CA PRO A 64 -11.16 7.87 12.08
C PRO A 64 -11.90 6.66 11.47
N PRO A 65 -12.83 6.90 10.53
CA PRO A 65 -13.47 5.84 9.76
C PRO A 65 -12.50 5.14 8.81
N ILE A 66 -11.49 5.89 8.32
CA ILE A 66 -10.42 5.33 7.47
C ILE A 66 -9.40 4.61 8.34
N LYS A 67 -9.24 3.31 8.12
CA LYS A 67 -8.32 2.45 8.85
C LYS A 67 -7.04 2.23 8.08
N VAL A 68 -5.91 2.47 8.73
CA VAL A 68 -4.58 2.09 8.24
C VAL A 68 -4.12 0.87 9.02
N GLY A 69 -3.54 -0.12 8.37
CA GLY A 69 -3.04 -1.32 9.03
C GLY A 69 -1.74 -1.81 8.43
N LEU A 70 -0.83 -2.27 9.29
CA LEU A 70 0.46 -2.82 8.89
C LEU A 70 0.42 -4.35 8.90
N ARG A 71 0.88 -4.95 7.79
CA ARG A 71 1.07 -6.39 7.66
C ARG A 71 2.46 -6.73 7.14
N SER A 72 3.25 -7.32 8.00
CA SER A 72 4.61 -7.79 7.71
C SER A 72 4.82 -9.22 8.21
N GLY A 73 6.03 -9.75 8.07
CA GLY A 73 6.40 -11.03 8.66
C GLY A 73 6.19 -11.09 10.18
N ASP A 74 6.37 -9.97 10.86
CA ASP A 74 6.31 -9.85 12.32
C ASP A 74 4.88 -9.63 12.86
N THR A 75 3.89 -9.43 11.97
CA THR A 75 2.49 -9.27 12.39
C THR A 75 1.99 -10.53 13.07
N SER A 76 1.53 -10.41 14.32
CA SER A 76 1.05 -11.55 15.12
C SER A 76 -0.16 -12.26 14.47
N SER A 77 -0.37 -13.52 14.81
CA SER A 77 -1.51 -14.30 14.31
C SER A 77 -2.85 -13.66 14.70
N TYR A 78 -2.93 -13.09 15.90
CA TYR A 78 -4.10 -12.35 16.36
C TYR A 78 -4.38 -11.12 15.48
N ALA A 79 -3.36 -10.27 15.25
CA ALA A 79 -3.50 -9.09 14.40
C ALA A 79 -3.87 -9.47 12.96
N ARG A 80 -3.30 -10.56 12.42
CA ARG A 80 -3.67 -11.09 11.09
C ARG A 80 -5.13 -11.50 11.02
N GLN A 81 -5.66 -12.12 12.08
CA GLN A 81 -7.06 -12.50 12.15
C GLN A 81 -7.97 -11.27 12.24
N GLN A 82 -7.61 -10.27 13.05
CA GLN A 82 -8.36 -9.02 13.15
C GLN A 82 -8.41 -8.28 11.81
N GLN A 83 -7.29 -8.22 11.08
CA GLN A 83 -7.24 -7.64 9.74
C GLN A 83 -8.09 -8.41 8.73
N PHE A 84 -8.25 -9.71 8.89
CA PHE A 84 -9.12 -10.51 8.05
C PHE A 84 -10.61 -10.22 8.34
N LEU A 85 -10.99 -10.13 9.60
CA LEU A 85 -12.37 -9.84 10.01
C LEU A 85 -12.78 -8.39 9.71
N SER A 86 -11.83 -7.46 9.79
CA SER A 86 -12.01 -6.05 9.49
C SER A 86 -10.80 -5.52 8.71
N PRO A 87 -10.78 -5.71 7.38
CA PRO A 87 -9.67 -5.25 6.55
C PRO A 87 -9.42 -3.75 6.67
N PRO A 88 -8.15 -3.31 6.73
CA PRO A 88 -7.82 -1.88 6.69
C PRO A 88 -8.09 -1.33 5.30
N HIS A 89 -8.46 -0.05 5.20
CA HIS A 89 -8.66 0.63 3.93
C HIS A 89 -7.33 0.92 3.21
N ILE A 90 -6.28 1.17 3.99
CA ILE A 90 -4.89 1.30 3.51
C ILE A 90 -4.07 0.20 4.19
N LEU A 91 -3.51 -0.70 3.39
CA LEU A 91 -2.64 -1.77 3.86
C LEU A 91 -1.18 -1.42 3.60
N LEU A 92 -0.41 -1.23 4.66
CA LEU A 92 1.05 -1.10 4.60
C LEU A 92 1.65 -2.50 4.67
N THR A 93 2.53 -2.85 3.72
CA THR A 93 3.03 -4.22 3.65
C THR A 93 4.42 -4.30 3.01
N THR A 94 5.01 -5.50 2.99
CA THR A 94 6.24 -5.82 2.26
C THR A 94 5.92 -6.65 1.02
N PRO A 95 6.82 -6.70 0.00
CA PRO A 95 6.63 -7.53 -1.18
C PRO A 95 6.28 -8.99 -0.86
N GLU A 96 6.98 -9.57 0.12
CA GLU A 96 6.79 -10.96 0.55
C GLU A 96 5.41 -11.19 1.17
N SER A 97 4.99 -10.25 2.03
CA SER A 97 3.68 -10.34 2.70
C SER A 97 2.53 -10.18 1.72
N LEU A 98 2.67 -9.32 0.71
CA LEU A 98 1.69 -9.19 -0.37
C LEU A 98 1.54 -10.49 -1.15
N SER A 99 2.64 -11.14 -1.52
CA SER A 99 2.61 -12.41 -2.23
C SER A 99 1.88 -13.50 -1.43
N ILE A 100 2.12 -13.56 -0.10
CA ILE A 100 1.41 -14.49 0.79
C ILE A 100 -0.09 -14.17 0.83
N LEU A 101 -0.48 -12.90 0.87
CA LEU A 101 -1.90 -12.51 0.83
C LEU A 101 -2.56 -12.95 -0.47
N LEU A 102 -1.92 -12.71 -1.61
CA LEU A 102 -2.40 -13.08 -2.93
C LEU A 102 -2.51 -14.60 -3.14
N SER A 103 -1.77 -15.41 -2.37
CA SER A 103 -1.87 -16.86 -2.42
C SER A 103 -3.07 -17.42 -1.66
N GLN A 104 -3.74 -16.60 -0.85
CA GLN A 104 -4.87 -17.03 -0.01
C GLN A 104 -6.20 -16.57 -0.61
N GLN A 105 -6.99 -17.48 -1.15
CA GLN A 105 -8.27 -17.20 -1.79
C GLN A 105 -9.22 -16.36 -0.92
N ARG A 106 -9.19 -16.56 0.40
CA ARG A 106 -10.03 -15.82 1.34
C ARG A 106 -9.81 -14.31 1.33
N TRP A 107 -8.65 -13.81 0.83
CA TRP A 107 -8.35 -12.39 0.75
C TRP A 107 -8.79 -11.76 -0.57
N LEU A 108 -9.12 -12.55 -1.59
CA LEU A 108 -9.51 -12.04 -2.90
C LEU A 108 -10.68 -11.03 -2.84
N PRO A 109 -11.75 -11.23 -2.03
CA PRO A 109 -12.81 -10.24 -1.93
C PRO A 109 -12.34 -8.87 -1.41
N ALA A 110 -11.43 -8.86 -0.41
CA ALA A 110 -10.88 -7.62 0.13
C ALA A 110 -9.84 -6.98 -0.81
N LEU A 111 -9.18 -7.76 -1.64
CA LEU A 111 -8.19 -7.28 -2.62
C LEU A 111 -8.84 -6.81 -3.93
N SER A 112 -10.04 -7.25 -4.26
CA SER A 112 -10.75 -6.85 -5.49
C SER A 112 -11.17 -5.38 -5.51
N THR A 113 -11.16 -4.71 -4.38
CA THR A 113 -11.46 -3.27 -4.24
C THR A 113 -10.22 -2.38 -4.30
N VAL A 114 -9.03 -2.96 -4.40
CA VAL A 114 -7.78 -2.19 -4.47
C VAL A 114 -7.76 -1.35 -5.76
N ARG A 115 -7.52 -0.06 -5.62
CA ARG A 115 -7.40 0.91 -6.72
C ARG A 115 -5.99 1.45 -6.86
N TRP A 116 -5.27 1.59 -5.74
CA TRP A 116 -3.94 2.20 -5.70
C TRP A 116 -2.90 1.26 -5.11
N VAL A 117 -1.77 1.18 -5.76
CA VAL A 117 -0.57 0.55 -5.21
C VAL A 117 0.57 1.55 -5.24
N ILE A 118 1.06 1.91 -4.06
CA ILE A 118 2.20 2.79 -3.87
C ILE A 118 3.42 1.91 -3.56
N ILE A 119 4.47 2.05 -4.34
CA ILE A 119 5.72 1.29 -4.19
C ILE A 119 6.81 2.26 -3.78
N ASP A 120 7.26 2.12 -2.54
CA ASP A 120 8.33 2.96 -1.99
C ASP A 120 9.70 2.39 -2.32
N GLU A 121 10.68 3.29 -2.41
CA GLU A 121 12.07 2.96 -2.76
C GLU A 121 12.15 2.02 -3.99
N VAL A 122 11.34 2.31 -5.01
CA VAL A 122 11.16 1.43 -6.17
C VAL A 122 12.49 1.09 -6.85
N HIS A 123 13.49 1.98 -6.82
CA HIS A 123 14.82 1.73 -7.35
C HIS A 123 15.53 0.56 -6.65
N SER A 124 15.34 0.43 -5.33
CA SER A 124 15.93 -0.66 -4.56
C SER A 124 15.31 -2.03 -4.87
N LEU A 125 14.10 -2.03 -5.42
CA LEU A 125 13.37 -3.25 -5.80
C LEU A 125 13.63 -3.64 -7.26
N ALA A 126 13.78 -2.67 -8.17
CA ALA A 126 13.93 -2.94 -9.60
C ALA A 126 15.16 -3.79 -9.94
N GLU A 127 16.23 -3.71 -9.16
CA GLU A 127 17.51 -4.35 -9.42
C GLU A 127 17.71 -5.73 -8.75
N ASN A 128 16.72 -6.27 -8.07
CA ASN A 128 16.91 -7.49 -7.29
C ASN A 128 15.77 -8.51 -7.42
N LYS A 129 16.00 -9.74 -6.89
CA LYS A 129 15.02 -10.83 -6.89
C LYS A 129 13.69 -10.48 -6.22
N ARG A 130 13.71 -9.56 -5.23
CA ARG A 130 12.47 -9.10 -4.57
C ARG A 130 11.60 -8.30 -5.54
N GLY A 131 12.23 -7.56 -6.47
CA GLY A 131 11.54 -6.83 -7.52
C GLY A 131 10.83 -7.74 -8.51
N SER A 132 11.50 -8.79 -9.00
CA SER A 132 10.86 -9.77 -9.89
C SER A 132 9.66 -10.45 -9.22
N HIS A 133 9.79 -10.77 -7.93
CA HIS A 133 8.70 -11.33 -7.14
C HIS A 133 7.56 -10.34 -6.92
N LEU A 134 7.89 -9.05 -6.73
CA LEU A 134 6.89 -7.98 -6.63
C LEU A 134 6.18 -7.77 -7.96
N SER A 135 6.89 -7.74 -9.09
CA SER A 135 6.28 -7.60 -10.43
C SER A 135 5.23 -8.68 -10.66
N LEU A 136 5.55 -9.95 -10.37
CA LEU A 136 4.60 -11.05 -10.47
C LEU A 136 3.38 -10.84 -9.55
N SER A 137 3.59 -10.34 -8.33
CA SER A 137 2.51 -10.04 -7.40
C SER A 137 1.62 -8.91 -7.90
N LEU A 138 2.19 -7.88 -8.53
CA LEU A 138 1.45 -6.76 -9.13
C LEU A 138 0.61 -7.23 -10.32
N GLU A 139 1.14 -8.10 -11.19
CA GLU A 139 0.38 -8.68 -12.30
C GLU A 139 -0.78 -9.55 -11.80
N ARG A 140 -0.54 -10.38 -10.78
CA ARG A 140 -1.62 -11.16 -10.15
C ARG A 140 -2.70 -10.27 -9.54
N LEU A 141 -2.32 -9.18 -8.90
CA LEU A 141 -3.28 -8.22 -8.36
C LEU A 141 -4.04 -7.49 -9.47
N ASN A 142 -3.35 -7.13 -10.56
CA ASN A 142 -3.96 -6.47 -11.71
C ASN A 142 -4.95 -7.38 -12.47
N ALA A 143 -4.77 -8.69 -12.37
CA ALA A 143 -5.75 -9.66 -12.89
C ALA A 143 -7.04 -9.73 -12.05
N ILE A 144 -7.00 -9.27 -10.79
CA ILE A 144 -8.16 -9.23 -9.88
C ILE A 144 -8.89 -7.89 -10.00
N THR A 145 -8.14 -6.78 -10.15
CA THR A 145 -8.68 -5.41 -10.16
C THR A 145 -7.81 -4.47 -11.00
N ARG A 146 -8.42 -3.41 -11.52
CA ARG A 146 -7.67 -2.41 -12.29
C ARG A 146 -6.92 -1.47 -11.36
N LEU A 147 -5.59 -1.44 -11.46
CA LEU A 147 -4.69 -0.72 -10.56
C LEU A 147 -4.14 0.57 -11.16
N GLN A 148 -4.05 1.60 -10.35
CA GLN A 148 -3.11 2.71 -10.53
C GLN A 148 -1.85 2.41 -9.71
N ARG A 149 -0.69 2.39 -10.37
CA ARG A 149 0.60 2.12 -9.72
C ARG A 149 1.38 3.43 -9.58
N ILE A 150 1.89 3.69 -8.37
CA ILE A 150 2.63 4.90 -8.01
C ILE A 150 3.99 4.46 -7.47
N GLY A 151 5.06 4.83 -8.14
CA GLY A 151 6.43 4.57 -7.67
C GLY A 151 7.03 5.79 -6.99
N LEU A 152 7.59 5.59 -5.80
CA LEU A 152 8.36 6.59 -5.06
C LEU A 152 9.83 6.20 -5.08
N SER A 153 10.69 7.16 -5.39
CA SER A 153 12.15 6.95 -5.41
C SER A 153 12.90 8.20 -4.96
N ALA A 154 13.94 8.00 -4.18
CA ALA A 154 14.86 9.07 -3.78
C ALA A 154 15.88 9.40 -4.87
N THR A 155 16.26 8.42 -5.67
CA THR A 155 17.28 8.53 -6.71
C THR A 155 16.69 8.24 -8.09
N VAL A 156 17.30 8.84 -9.11
CA VAL A 156 16.97 8.57 -10.52
C VAL A 156 18.00 7.58 -11.05
N ALA A 157 17.87 6.31 -10.75
CA ALA A 157 18.48 5.28 -11.60
C ALA A 157 17.53 5.06 -12.77
N PRO A 158 18.02 4.72 -13.99
CA PRO A 158 17.39 5.19 -15.22
C PRO A 158 15.86 5.13 -15.18
N ALA A 159 15.24 6.31 -15.15
CA ALA A 159 13.79 6.47 -15.01
C ALA A 159 12.97 5.56 -15.96
N PRO A 160 13.44 5.26 -17.19
CA PRO A 160 12.76 4.32 -18.09
C PRO A 160 12.68 2.89 -17.56
N GLU A 161 13.72 2.39 -16.86
CA GLU A 161 13.72 1.02 -16.31
C GLU A 161 12.77 0.90 -15.12
N VAL A 162 12.78 1.90 -14.25
CA VAL A 162 11.83 2.00 -13.13
C VAL A 162 10.38 2.11 -13.65
N ALA A 163 10.17 2.87 -14.71
CA ALA A 163 8.86 2.99 -15.35
C ALA A 163 8.40 1.63 -15.92
N ARG A 164 9.25 0.90 -16.65
CA ARG A 164 8.91 -0.45 -17.15
C ARG A 164 8.59 -1.42 -16.02
N PHE A 165 9.38 -1.38 -14.93
CA PHE A 165 9.10 -2.20 -13.76
C PHE A 165 7.72 -1.91 -13.16
N LEU A 166 7.29 -0.64 -13.14
CA LEU A 166 5.99 -0.25 -12.60
C LEU A 166 4.83 -0.61 -13.53
N VAL A 167 4.98 -0.41 -14.84
CA VAL A 167 3.87 -0.55 -15.81
C VAL A 167 3.65 -2.00 -16.22
N GLY A 168 4.68 -2.83 -16.12
CA GLY A 168 4.72 -4.14 -16.77
C GLY A 168 4.92 -3.95 -18.29
N THR A 169 5.71 -4.79 -18.92
CA THR A 169 5.86 -4.84 -20.39
C THR A 169 4.98 -5.93 -20.95
#